data_161d99fd7fd7a0bd8945a2f7f3c7caa0
#
_entry.id   161d99fd7fd7a0bd8945a2f7f3c7caa0
#
_cell.length_a   1.000
_cell.length_b   1.000
_cell.length_c   1.000
_cell.angle_alpha   90.00
_cell.angle_beta   90.00
_cell.angle_gamma   90.00
#
_symmetry.space_group_name_H-M   'P 1'
#
loop_
_entity.id
_entity.type
_entity.pdbx_description
1 polymer ?
#
loop_
_entity_poly.entity_id
_entity_poly.type
_entity_poly.pdbx_seq_one_letter_code
_entity_poly.pdbx_strand_id
1 'polypeptide(L)'
;SDYKEFLFIYNWIACFCTVCMLCLYQPFIELWVGKSNVLPLSTVILCCIYFYTMKLGDIAAVYRQAAGIWWEDKFRPIVESVVNLAVNIVLVKYIGVDGVLVSTIISIVCINIPWATYVLFKVYFKMSIKEVFFKYIRYFIETTVLCAVVYGICSRINGNLLVVLVVRTIICIGLVNAGLYIISYTKPEFVSAKNRVFRRKKRM
;
A
#
# COMPACT_ATOMS: atom_id res chain seq x y z
N SER A 1 -16.83 -13.20 -2.43
CA SER A 1 -16.64 -13.22 -0.97
C SER A 1 -16.21 -11.87 -0.47
N ASP A 2 -16.67 -11.50 0.68
CA ASP A 2 -16.45 -10.17 1.31
C ASP A 2 -14.97 -9.81 1.40
N TYR A 3 -14.07 -10.77 1.66
CA TYR A 3 -12.63 -10.54 1.70
C TYR A 3 -12.08 -9.90 0.41
N LYS A 4 -12.47 -10.41 -0.75
CA LYS A 4 -11.99 -9.90 -2.05
C LYS A 4 -12.49 -8.47 -2.31
N GLU A 5 -13.71 -8.16 -1.87
CA GLU A 5 -14.28 -6.82 -1.95
C GLU A 5 -13.57 -5.83 -1.03
N PHE A 6 -13.37 -6.21 0.24
CA PHE A 6 -12.63 -5.37 1.18
C PHE A 6 -11.17 -5.18 0.78
N LEU A 7 -10.51 -6.23 0.28
CA LEU A 7 -9.15 -6.13 -0.25
C LEU A 7 -9.08 -5.13 -1.42
N PHE A 8 -10.09 -5.12 -2.29
CA PHE A 8 -10.19 -4.17 -3.39
C PHE A 8 -10.32 -2.72 -2.89
N ILE A 9 -11.24 -2.47 -1.93
CA ILE A 9 -11.44 -1.13 -1.34
C ILE A 9 -10.17 -0.65 -0.64
N TYR A 10 -9.54 -1.52 0.15
CA TYR A 10 -8.28 -1.22 0.84
C TYR A 10 -7.16 -0.88 -0.13
N ASN A 11 -7.02 -1.68 -1.20
CA ASN A 11 -6.06 -1.39 -2.25
C ASN A 11 -6.30 -0.04 -2.93
N TRP A 12 -7.57 0.33 -3.20
CA TRP A 12 -7.89 1.63 -3.79
C TRP A 12 -7.38 2.79 -2.92
N ILE A 13 -7.70 2.74 -1.63
CA ILE A 13 -7.25 3.76 -0.67
C ILE A 13 -5.72 3.76 -0.53
N ALA A 14 -5.10 2.58 -0.41
CA ALA A 14 -3.65 2.46 -0.27
C ALA A 14 -2.92 3.00 -1.51
N CYS A 15 -3.39 2.67 -2.71
CA CYS A 15 -2.85 3.19 -3.98
C CYS A 15 -2.95 4.72 -4.04
N PHE A 16 -4.14 5.27 -3.75
CA PHE A 16 -4.36 6.73 -3.72
C PHE A 16 -3.39 7.42 -2.76
N CYS A 17 -3.31 6.94 -1.51
CA CYS A 17 -2.40 7.51 -0.51
C CYS A 17 -0.93 7.40 -0.92
N THR A 18 -0.51 6.27 -1.50
CA THR A 18 0.87 6.05 -1.96
C THR A 18 1.26 7.03 -3.06
N VAL A 19 0.39 7.24 -4.06
CA VAL A 19 0.65 8.22 -5.14
C VAL A 19 0.69 9.63 -4.58
N CYS A 20 -0.23 10.00 -3.68
CA CYS A 20 -0.20 11.30 -3.01
C CYS A 20 1.09 11.51 -2.22
N MET A 21 1.53 10.51 -1.44
CA MET A 21 2.81 10.59 -0.72
C MET A 21 3.97 10.84 -1.69
N LEU A 22 4.05 10.08 -2.78
CA LEU A 22 5.14 10.21 -3.74
C LEU A 22 5.17 11.59 -4.42
N CYS A 23 4.01 12.12 -4.80
CA CYS A 23 3.92 13.36 -5.58
C CYS A 23 3.99 14.63 -4.73
N LEU A 24 3.48 14.56 -3.48
CA LEU A 24 3.28 15.74 -2.63
C LEU A 24 4.34 15.89 -1.56
N TYR A 25 5.04 14.81 -1.17
CA TYR A 25 5.99 14.83 -0.06
C TYR A 25 7.04 15.95 -0.19
N GLN A 26 7.76 15.99 -1.30
CA GLN A 26 8.86 16.95 -1.47
C GLN A 26 8.38 18.41 -1.41
N PRO A 27 7.39 18.86 -2.22
CA PRO A 27 6.93 20.25 -2.16
C PRO A 27 6.26 20.59 -0.82
N PHE A 28 5.62 19.62 -0.17
CA PHE A 28 5.03 19.81 1.15
C PHE A 28 6.08 20.04 2.24
N ILE A 29 7.11 19.19 2.31
CA ILE A 29 8.17 19.32 3.30
C ILE A 29 8.99 20.58 3.07
N GLU A 30 9.29 20.91 1.81
CA GLU A 30 10.01 22.15 1.47
C GLU A 30 9.24 23.39 1.93
N LEU A 31 7.90 23.39 1.77
CA LEU A 31 7.04 24.49 2.20
C LEU A 31 6.92 24.58 3.73
N TRP A 32 6.84 23.42 4.42
CA TRP A 32 6.54 23.39 5.85
C TRP A 32 7.77 23.58 6.73
N VAL A 33 8.85 22.85 6.46
CA VAL A 33 10.07 22.85 7.32
C VAL A 33 11.34 23.28 6.61
N GLY A 34 11.24 23.63 5.33
CA GLY A 34 12.35 24.15 4.53
C GLY A 34 13.10 23.07 3.74
N LYS A 35 13.83 23.53 2.72
CA LYS A 35 14.51 22.69 1.74
C LYS A 35 15.59 21.76 2.32
N SER A 36 16.23 22.17 3.42
CA SER A 36 17.27 21.38 4.11
C SER A 36 16.74 20.09 4.72
N ASN A 37 15.42 19.98 4.93
CA ASN A 37 14.79 18.82 5.56
C ASN A 37 14.11 17.88 4.55
N VAL A 38 14.25 18.15 3.26
CA VAL A 38 13.68 17.30 2.20
C VAL A 38 14.53 16.04 2.06
N LEU A 39 13.89 14.88 2.22
CA LEU A 39 14.57 13.59 2.01
C LEU A 39 14.90 13.35 0.53
N PRO A 40 15.97 12.59 0.25
CA PRO A 40 16.24 12.11 -1.11
C PRO A 40 15.04 11.37 -1.70
N LEU A 41 14.84 11.47 -3.00
CA LEU A 41 13.72 10.80 -3.68
C LEU A 41 13.75 9.28 -3.50
N SER A 42 14.95 8.68 -3.44
CA SER A 42 15.13 7.25 -3.16
C SER A 42 14.49 6.83 -1.84
N THR A 43 14.74 7.58 -0.77
CA THR A 43 14.17 7.35 0.55
C THR A 43 12.65 7.53 0.54
N VAL A 44 12.14 8.56 -0.18
CA VAL A 44 10.68 8.76 -0.33
C VAL A 44 10.03 7.58 -1.05
N ILE A 45 10.66 7.08 -2.11
CA ILE A 45 10.18 5.88 -2.83
C ILE A 45 10.15 4.67 -1.88
N LEU A 46 11.19 4.45 -1.08
CA LEU A 46 11.21 3.36 -0.09
C LEU A 46 10.10 3.52 0.95
N CYS A 47 9.84 4.73 1.44
CA CYS A 47 8.72 5.01 2.33
C CYS A 47 7.36 4.68 1.67
N CYS A 48 7.19 5.01 0.39
CA CYS A 48 5.98 4.68 -0.37
C CYS A 48 5.80 3.17 -0.53
N ILE A 49 6.86 2.43 -0.85
CA ILE A 49 6.84 0.96 -0.97
C ILE A 49 6.53 0.33 0.39
N TYR A 50 7.17 0.79 1.46
CA TYR A 50 6.91 0.35 2.84
C TYR A 50 5.44 0.55 3.21
N PHE A 51 4.92 1.77 3.04
CA PHE A 51 3.52 2.10 3.34
C PHE A 51 2.56 1.19 2.58
N TYR A 52 2.76 1.05 1.27
CA TYR A 52 1.89 0.26 0.42
C TYR A 52 1.90 -1.24 0.78
N THR A 53 3.08 -1.82 0.99
CA THR A 53 3.21 -3.25 1.37
C THR A 53 2.59 -3.51 2.74
N MET A 54 2.77 -2.61 3.72
CA MET A 54 2.13 -2.69 5.01
C MET A 54 0.60 -2.68 4.87
N LYS A 55 0.05 -1.75 4.06
CA LYS A 55 -1.40 -1.64 3.84
C LYS A 55 -2.00 -2.87 3.13
N LEU A 56 -1.27 -3.49 2.22
CA LEU A 56 -1.71 -4.77 1.63
C LEU A 56 -1.85 -5.89 2.65
N GLY A 57 -1.00 -5.93 3.68
CA GLY A 57 -1.05 -6.93 4.75
C GLY A 57 -2.18 -6.69 5.77
N ASP A 58 -2.60 -5.44 5.97
CA ASP A 58 -3.55 -5.04 7.02
C ASP A 58 -4.89 -5.78 6.93
N ILE A 59 -5.42 -6.00 5.72
CA ILE A 59 -6.71 -6.66 5.57
C ILE A 59 -6.69 -8.12 6.07
N ALA A 60 -5.61 -8.84 5.81
CA ALA A 60 -5.44 -10.19 6.33
C ALA A 60 -5.34 -10.19 7.87
N ALA A 61 -4.69 -9.17 8.45
CA ALA A 61 -4.61 -8.99 9.90
C ALA A 61 -5.98 -8.74 10.53
N VAL A 62 -6.78 -7.85 9.95
CA VAL A 62 -8.15 -7.55 10.42
C VAL A 62 -9.03 -8.81 10.42
N TYR A 63 -9.00 -9.60 9.34
CA TYR A 63 -9.78 -10.84 9.26
C TYR A 63 -9.31 -11.91 10.26
N ARG A 64 -8.00 -12.05 10.49
CA ARG A 64 -7.45 -12.98 11.49
C ARG A 64 -7.88 -12.59 12.91
N GLN A 65 -7.82 -11.29 13.22
CA GLN A 65 -8.27 -10.75 14.51
C GLN A 65 -9.75 -11.01 14.73
N ALA A 66 -10.59 -10.73 13.74
CA ALA A 66 -12.03 -10.99 13.79
C ALA A 66 -12.37 -12.47 13.90
N ALA A 67 -11.56 -13.36 13.31
CA ALA A 67 -11.73 -14.80 13.37
C ALA A 67 -11.15 -15.46 14.64
N GLY A 68 -10.45 -14.70 15.50
CA GLY A 68 -9.84 -15.22 16.71
C GLY A 68 -8.66 -16.18 16.48
N ILE A 69 -7.99 -16.11 15.31
CA ILE A 69 -6.90 -17.02 14.91
C ILE A 69 -5.57 -16.49 15.47
N TRP A 70 -5.43 -16.58 16.81
CA TRP A 70 -4.21 -16.10 17.48
C TRP A 70 -3.17 -17.21 17.66
N TRP A 71 -3.64 -18.42 17.95
CA TRP A 71 -2.77 -19.54 18.28
C TRP A 71 -1.94 -20.00 17.08
N GLU A 72 -2.57 -20.09 15.91
CA GLU A 72 -1.95 -20.51 14.66
C GLU A 72 -0.94 -19.46 14.12
N ASP A 73 -1.12 -18.19 14.50
CA ASP A 73 -0.29 -17.07 14.04
C ASP A 73 0.76 -16.61 15.07
N LYS A 74 0.82 -17.23 16.26
CA LYS A 74 1.63 -16.76 17.39
C LYS A 74 3.13 -16.65 17.12
N PHE A 75 3.68 -17.47 16.24
CA PHE A 75 5.11 -17.48 15.92
C PHE A 75 5.49 -16.49 14.82
N ARG A 76 4.53 -16.07 14.00
CA ARG A 76 4.81 -15.13 12.90
C ARG A 76 5.48 -13.84 13.35
N PRO A 77 4.99 -13.12 14.38
CA PRO A 77 5.64 -11.86 14.79
C PRO A 77 7.07 -12.06 15.29
N ILE A 78 7.34 -13.20 15.94
CA ILE A 78 8.68 -13.53 16.43
C ILE A 78 9.63 -13.76 15.25
N VAL A 79 9.25 -14.60 14.29
CA VAL A 79 10.05 -14.87 13.09
C VAL A 79 10.25 -13.60 12.27
N GLU A 80 9.20 -12.80 12.09
CA GLU A 80 9.25 -11.52 11.40
C GLU A 80 10.25 -10.56 12.04
N SER A 81 10.21 -10.43 13.39
CA SER A 81 11.11 -9.56 14.14
C SER A 81 12.57 -10.02 14.07
N VAL A 82 12.82 -11.32 14.17
CA VAL A 82 14.17 -11.88 14.08
C VAL A 82 14.76 -11.67 12.68
N VAL A 83 13.98 -11.95 11.63
CA VAL A 83 14.42 -11.74 10.25
C VAL A 83 14.64 -10.26 9.97
N ASN A 84 13.72 -9.40 10.40
CA ASN A 84 13.85 -7.94 10.26
C ASN A 84 15.14 -7.44 10.92
N LEU A 85 15.40 -7.84 12.17
CA LEU A 85 16.59 -7.43 12.91
C LEU A 85 17.88 -7.93 12.23
N ALA A 86 17.93 -9.20 11.81
CA ALA A 86 19.10 -9.79 11.16
C ALA A 86 19.42 -9.06 9.84
N VAL A 87 18.43 -8.84 8.99
CA VAL A 87 18.58 -8.12 7.72
C VAL A 87 18.94 -6.65 7.96
N ASN A 88 18.35 -6.03 8.98
CA ASN A 88 18.61 -4.63 9.36
C ASN A 88 20.09 -4.43 9.75
N ILE A 89 20.65 -5.29 10.64
CA ILE A 89 22.05 -5.21 11.05
C ILE A 89 23.01 -5.26 9.86
N VAL A 90 22.66 -6.05 8.84
CA VAL A 90 23.47 -6.13 7.62
C VAL A 90 23.30 -4.89 6.76
N LEU A 91 22.06 -4.53 6.41
CA LEU A 91 21.78 -3.48 5.43
C LEU A 91 22.13 -2.07 5.93
N VAL A 92 21.98 -1.79 7.23
CA VAL A 92 22.35 -0.48 7.79
C VAL A 92 23.83 -0.17 7.60
N LYS A 93 24.71 -1.18 7.61
CA LYS A 93 26.14 -1.00 7.36
C LYS A 93 26.47 -0.54 5.93
N TYR A 94 25.63 -0.91 4.94
CA TYR A 94 25.87 -0.61 3.53
C TYR A 94 25.12 0.61 3.02
N ILE A 95 23.87 0.79 3.44
CA ILE A 95 22.96 1.81 2.91
C ILE A 95 22.33 2.70 4.00
N GLY A 96 22.87 2.66 5.23
CA GLY A 96 22.44 3.55 6.31
C GLY A 96 20.95 3.41 6.67
N VAL A 97 20.28 4.56 6.85
CA VAL A 97 18.87 4.60 7.26
C VAL A 97 17.93 3.92 6.26
N ASP A 98 18.23 3.99 4.96
CA ASP A 98 17.46 3.28 3.92
C ASP A 98 17.47 1.76 4.14
N GLY A 99 18.52 1.23 4.77
CA GLY A 99 18.63 -0.19 5.15
C GLY A 99 17.54 -0.63 6.13
N VAL A 100 17.11 0.25 7.03
CA VAL A 100 16.00 -0.02 7.96
C VAL A 100 14.69 -0.19 7.19
N LEU A 101 14.42 0.69 6.22
CA LEU A 101 13.23 0.60 5.40
C LEU A 101 13.22 -0.66 4.54
N VAL A 102 14.34 -0.97 3.90
CA VAL A 102 14.47 -2.16 3.04
C VAL A 102 14.32 -3.44 3.85
N SER A 103 14.95 -3.55 5.03
CA SER A 103 14.81 -4.72 5.90
C SER A 103 13.37 -4.95 6.35
N THR A 104 12.66 -3.86 6.64
CA THR A 104 11.24 -3.93 7.03
C THR A 104 10.36 -4.35 5.85
N ILE A 105 10.60 -3.82 4.65
CA ILE A 105 9.90 -4.24 3.43
C ILE A 105 10.13 -5.75 3.17
N ILE A 106 11.36 -6.22 3.28
CA ILE A 106 11.71 -7.63 3.10
C ILE A 106 10.95 -8.51 4.10
N SER A 107 10.95 -8.16 5.39
CA SER A 107 10.24 -8.95 6.41
C SER A 107 8.73 -8.96 6.20
N ILE A 108 8.14 -7.84 5.79
CA ILE A 108 6.70 -7.78 5.47
C ILE A 108 6.37 -8.65 4.26
N VAL A 109 7.13 -8.53 3.17
CA VAL A 109 6.86 -9.24 1.91
C VAL A 109 7.16 -10.73 2.00
N CYS A 110 8.25 -11.10 2.69
CA CYS A 110 8.70 -12.49 2.74
C CYS A 110 8.10 -13.28 3.90
N ILE A 111 7.76 -12.65 5.02
CA ILE A 111 7.26 -13.32 6.22
C ILE A 111 5.81 -12.93 6.50
N ASN A 112 5.54 -11.64 6.73
CA ASN A 112 4.22 -11.20 7.22
C ASN A 112 3.10 -11.57 6.24
N ILE A 113 3.15 -11.05 5.01
CA ILE A 113 2.09 -11.26 4.02
C ILE A 113 1.88 -12.73 3.68
N PRO A 114 2.92 -13.53 3.36
CA PRO A 114 2.73 -14.93 3.02
C PRO A 114 2.19 -15.76 4.19
N TRP A 115 2.77 -15.62 5.37
CA TRP A 115 2.35 -16.37 6.55
C TRP A 115 0.92 -16.01 6.98
N ALA A 116 0.64 -14.72 7.11
CA ALA A 116 -0.67 -14.21 7.48
C ALA A 116 -1.77 -14.69 6.53
N THR A 117 -1.49 -14.63 5.23
CA THR A 117 -2.42 -15.09 4.19
C THR A 117 -2.56 -16.61 4.22
N TYR A 118 -1.46 -17.35 4.43
CA TYR A 118 -1.49 -18.80 4.55
C TYR A 118 -2.39 -19.23 5.69
N VAL A 119 -2.17 -18.71 6.90
CA VAL A 119 -2.96 -19.06 8.09
C VAL A 119 -4.43 -18.73 7.88
N LEU A 120 -4.74 -17.52 7.39
CA LEU A 120 -6.13 -17.11 7.16
C LEU A 120 -6.85 -18.02 6.15
N PHE A 121 -6.22 -18.31 5.02
CA PHE A 121 -6.87 -19.07 3.95
C PHE A 121 -6.91 -20.58 4.19
N LYS A 122 -5.92 -21.14 4.88
CA LYS A 122 -5.89 -22.56 5.21
C LYS A 122 -6.75 -22.90 6.42
N VAL A 123 -6.68 -22.09 7.49
CA VAL A 123 -7.36 -22.38 8.76
C VAL A 123 -8.83 -21.93 8.70
N TYR A 124 -9.08 -20.69 8.29
CA TYR A 124 -10.41 -20.09 8.36
C TYR A 124 -11.24 -20.32 7.10
N PHE A 125 -10.74 -19.86 5.94
CA PHE A 125 -11.52 -19.95 4.70
C PHE A 125 -11.50 -21.33 4.05
N LYS A 126 -10.50 -22.19 4.35
CA LYS A 126 -10.28 -23.50 3.72
C LYS A 126 -10.27 -23.43 2.18
N MET A 127 -9.68 -22.38 1.62
CA MET A 127 -9.63 -22.05 0.20
C MET A 127 -8.21 -21.98 -0.33
N SER A 128 -8.08 -21.94 -1.67
CA SER A 128 -6.79 -21.79 -2.34
C SER A 128 -6.20 -20.38 -2.12
N ILE A 129 -4.92 -20.34 -1.79
CA ILE A 129 -4.17 -19.12 -1.55
C ILE A 129 -3.74 -18.45 -2.86
N LYS A 130 -3.58 -19.24 -3.93
CA LYS A 130 -3.00 -18.79 -5.21
C LYS A 130 -3.70 -17.55 -5.79
N GLU A 131 -5.04 -17.53 -5.79
CA GLU A 131 -5.81 -16.39 -6.32
C GLU A 131 -5.52 -15.08 -5.57
N VAL A 132 -5.28 -15.14 -4.27
CA VAL A 132 -5.01 -13.95 -3.45
C VAL A 132 -3.62 -13.42 -3.70
N PHE A 133 -2.63 -14.31 -3.83
CA PHE A 133 -1.26 -13.91 -4.20
C PHE A 133 -1.21 -13.25 -5.58
N PHE A 134 -1.90 -13.81 -6.57
CA PHE A 134 -2.01 -13.18 -7.89
C PHE A 134 -2.66 -11.79 -7.82
N LYS A 135 -3.66 -11.61 -6.94
CA LYS A 135 -4.28 -10.29 -6.72
C LYS A 135 -3.30 -9.30 -6.08
N TYR A 136 -2.50 -9.73 -5.08
CA TYR A 136 -1.49 -8.86 -4.48
C TYR A 136 -0.46 -8.40 -5.50
N ILE A 137 0.08 -9.32 -6.32
CA ILE A 137 1.04 -9.00 -7.38
C ILE A 137 0.41 -8.02 -8.40
N ARG A 138 -0.81 -8.31 -8.85
CA ARG A 138 -1.52 -7.45 -9.79
C ARG A 138 -1.74 -6.04 -9.22
N TYR A 139 -2.20 -5.92 -7.98
CA TYR A 139 -2.43 -4.64 -7.33
C TYR A 139 -1.12 -3.85 -7.13
N PHE A 140 -0.04 -4.54 -6.82
CA PHE A 140 1.28 -3.93 -6.72
C PHE A 140 1.74 -3.36 -8.08
N ILE A 141 1.57 -4.11 -9.17
CA ILE A 141 1.90 -3.66 -10.53
C ILE A 141 1.02 -2.45 -10.92
N GLU A 142 -0.31 -2.55 -10.72
CA GLU A 142 -1.26 -1.46 -11.01
C GLU A 142 -0.87 -0.17 -10.28
N THR A 143 -0.53 -0.27 -8.99
CA THR A 143 -0.10 0.88 -8.17
C THR A 143 1.24 1.44 -8.65
N THR A 144 2.22 0.60 -8.97
CA THR A 144 3.53 1.03 -9.47
C THR A 144 3.40 1.80 -10.79
N VAL A 145 2.56 1.31 -11.72
CA VAL A 145 2.30 1.99 -12.99
C VAL A 145 1.63 3.34 -12.75
N LEU A 146 0.62 3.42 -11.87
CA LEU A 146 -0.04 4.68 -11.53
C LEU A 146 0.93 5.66 -10.86
N CYS A 147 1.77 5.19 -9.93
CA CYS A 147 2.82 6.01 -9.34
C CYS A 147 3.76 6.59 -10.40
N ALA A 148 4.24 5.79 -11.34
CA ALA A 148 5.16 6.23 -12.38
C ALA A 148 4.50 7.26 -13.31
N VAL A 149 3.27 7.01 -13.76
CA VAL A 149 2.54 7.92 -14.67
C VAL A 149 2.22 9.24 -13.98
N VAL A 150 1.61 9.20 -12.79
CA VAL A 150 1.19 10.44 -12.10
C VAL A 150 2.39 11.24 -11.62
N TYR A 151 3.44 10.57 -11.11
CA TYR A 151 4.68 11.25 -10.73
C TYR A 151 5.38 11.89 -11.94
N GLY A 152 5.43 11.20 -13.09
CA GLY A 152 5.99 11.74 -14.33
C GLY A 152 5.27 13.00 -14.81
N ILE A 153 3.95 13.10 -14.61
CA ILE A 153 3.17 14.33 -14.91
C ILE A 153 3.45 15.39 -13.85
N CYS A 154 3.37 15.05 -12.57
CA CYS A 154 3.57 15.98 -11.46
C CYS A 154 4.99 16.58 -11.43
N SER A 155 6.01 15.82 -11.80
CA SER A 155 7.41 16.29 -11.81
C SER A 155 7.69 17.39 -12.81
N ARG A 156 6.83 17.54 -13.83
CA ARG A 156 6.95 18.61 -14.85
C ARG A 156 6.35 19.95 -14.40
N ILE A 157 5.62 19.95 -13.27
CA ILE A 157 4.96 21.15 -12.76
C ILE A 157 5.93 21.87 -11.83
N ASN A 158 6.37 23.05 -12.25
CA ASN A 158 7.30 23.91 -11.51
C ASN A 158 6.66 25.29 -11.28
N GLY A 159 7.08 25.99 -10.25
CA GLY A 159 6.60 27.34 -9.92
C GLY A 159 6.54 27.59 -8.42
N ASN A 160 5.62 28.46 -8.02
CA ASN A 160 5.40 28.72 -6.59
C ASN A 160 4.96 27.44 -5.86
N LEU A 161 5.61 27.13 -4.72
CA LEU A 161 5.40 25.87 -3.97
C LEU A 161 3.94 25.63 -3.59
N LEU A 162 3.21 26.67 -3.18
CA LEU A 162 1.77 26.54 -2.85
C LEU A 162 0.95 26.17 -4.10
N VAL A 163 1.19 26.82 -5.22
CA VAL A 163 0.51 26.53 -6.47
C VAL A 163 0.84 25.12 -6.95
N VAL A 164 2.11 24.73 -6.91
CA VAL A 164 2.57 23.37 -7.23
C VAL A 164 1.86 22.33 -6.38
N LEU A 165 1.77 22.55 -5.07
CA LEU A 165 1.11 21.64 -4.13
C LEU A 165 -0.38 21.48 -4.46
N VAL A 166 -1.10 22.58 -4.69
CA VAL A 166 -2.54 22.55 -5.03
C VAL A 166 -2.77 21.85 -6.35
N VAL A 167 -2.01 22.21 -7.39
CA VAL A 167 -2.17 21.61 -8.73
C VAL A 167 -1.85 20.12 -8.71
N ARG A 168 -0.75 19.71 -8.07
CA ARG A 168 -0.41 18.28 -7.92
C ARG A 168 -1.47 17.52 -7.14
N THR A 169 -2.07 18.12 -6.10
CA THR A 169 -3.17 17.50 -5.34
C THR A 169 -4.38 17.25 -6.23
N ILE A 170 -4.79 18.24 -7.04
CA ILE A 170 -5.92 18.08 -7.98
C ILE A 170 -5.62 16.97 -9.00
N ILE A 171 -4.41 16.93 -9.53
CA ILE A 171 -3.96 15.88 -10.47
C ILE A 171 -3.99 14.51 -9.82
N CYS A 172 -3.46 14.36 -8.61
CA CYS A 172 -3.50 13.10 -7.87
C CYS A 172 -4.94 12.62 -7.65
N ILE A 173 -5.83 13.50 -7.20
CA ILE A 173 -7.26 13.17 -7.00
C ILE A 173 -7.90 12.73 -8.32
N GLY A 174 -7.70 13.48 -9.39
CA GLY A 174 -8.31 13.19 -10.69
C GLY A 174 -7.75 11.94 -11.35
N LEU A 175 -6.43 11.91 -11.60
CA LEU A 175 -5.80 10.85 -12.39
C LEU A 175 -5.78 9.49 -11.67
N VAL A 176 -5.53 9.46 -10.35
CA VAL A 176 -5.49 8.18 -9.64
C VAL A 176 -6.87 7.55 -9.60
N ASN A 177 -7.91 8.32 -9.27
CA ASN A 177 -9.27 7.77 -9.24
C ASN A 177 -9.78 7.41 -10.63
N ALA A 178 -9.50 8.20 -11.66
CA ALA A 178 -9.83 7.87 -13.04
C ALA A 178 -9.09 6.61 -13.51
N GLY A 179 -7.78 6.49 -13.25
CA GLY A 179 -6.98 5.33 -13.59
C GLY A 179 -7.48 4.05 -12.91
N LEU A 180 -7.71 4.10 -11.59
CA LEU A 180 -8.27 2.97 -10.84
C LEU A 180 -9.68 2.60 -11.33
N TYR A 181 -10.51 3.58 -11.69
CA TYR A 181 -11.82 3.35 -12.26
C TYR A 181 -11.71 2.60 -13.60
N ILE A 182 -10.91 3.10 -14.53
CA ILE A 182 -10.69 2.49 -15.86
C ILE A 182 -10.17 1.05 -15.73
N ILE A 183 -9.22 0.79 -14.82
CA ILE A 183 -8.65 -0.54 -14.59
C ILE A 183 -9.67 -1.50 -13.93
N SER A 184 -10.66 -0.96 -13.23
CA SER A 184 -11.50 -1.76 -12.32
C SER A 184 -12.98 -1.84 -12.66
N TYR A 185 -13.50 -1.03 -13.60
CA TYR A 185 -14.94 -0.92 -13.87
C TYR A 185 -15.61 -2.25 -14.25
N THR A 186 -14.88 -3.18 -14.87
CA THR A 186 -15.37 -4.53 -15.25
C THR A 186 -15.16 -5.59 -14.17
N LYS A 187 -14.37 -5.27 -13.11
CA LYS A 187 -14.05 -6.27 -12.08
C LYS A 187 -15.28 -6.55 -11.20
N PRO A 188 -15.56 -7.82 -10.87
CA PRO A 188 -16.71 -8.19 -10.03
C PRO A 188 -16.62 -7.57 -8.63
N GLU A 189 -15.40 -7.37 -8.11
CA GLU A 189 -15.19 -6.73 -6.81
C GLU A 189 -15.62 -5.26 -6.81
N PHE A 190 -15.37 -4.53 -7.90
CA PHE A 190 -15.81 -3.15 -8.05
C PHE A 190 -17.33 -3.06 -8.11
N VAL A 191 -17.99 -3.93 -8.90
CA VAL A 191 -19.44 -3.98 -9.01
C VAL A 191 -20.07 -4.31 -7.66
N SER A 192 -19.50 -5.26 -6.91
CA SER A 192 -19.96 -5.63 -5.57
C SER A 192 -19.81 -4.47 -4.58
N ALA A 193 -18.63 -3.82 -4.54
CA ALA A 193 -18.36 -2.67 -3.68
C ALA A 193 -19.33 -1.50 -3.98
N LYS A 194 -19.52 -1.18 -5.27
CA LYS A 194 -20.47 -0.16 -5.72
C LYS A 194 -21.88 -0.47 -5.23
N ASN A 195 -22.37 -1.69 -5.43
CA ASN A 195 -23.71 -2.11 -5.02
C ASN A 195 -23.89 -2.05 -3.49
N ARG A 196 -22.85 -2.37 -2.70
CA ARG A 196 -22.89 -2.28 -1.23
C ARG A 196 -23.06 -0.84 -0.77
N VAL A 197 -22.31 0.11 -1.35
CA VAL A 197 -22.40 1.53 -1.03
C VAL A 197 -23.81 2.08 -1.38
N PHE A 198 -24.35 1.74 -2.55
CA PHE A 198 -25.66 2.23 -2.97
C PHE A 198 -26.83 1.57 -2.20
N ARG A 199 -26.73 0.29 -1.80
CA ARG A 199 -27.75 -0.35 -0.97
C ARG A 199 -27.83 0.25 0.44
N ARG A 200 -26.70 0.69 1.00
CA ARG A 200 -26.68 1.37 2.31
C ARG A 200 -27.39 2.72 2.26
N LYS A 201 -27.29 3.43 1.14
CA LYS A 201 -27.94 4.73 0.93
C LYS A 201 -29.48 4.64 0.79
N LYS A 202 -30.02 3.46 0.42
CA LYS A 202 -31.49 3.21 0.34
C LYS A 202 -32.09 2.76 1.69
N ARG A 203 -31.29 2.48 2.72
CA ARG A 203 -31.76 2.05 4.04
C ARG A 203 -31.65 3.14 5.13
N MET A 204 -31.11 4.32 4.78
CA MET A 204 -31.14 5.55 5.55
C MET A 204 -32.23 6.49 4.97
#